data_9a64dc08ce3129c5b15d19cf31077a12
#
_entry.id   9a64dc08ce3129c5b15d19cf31077a12
#
_cell.length_a   1.000
_cell.length_b   1.000
_cell.length_c   1.000
_cell.angle_alpha   90.00
_cell.angle_beta   90.00
_cell.angle_gamma   90.00
#
_symmetry.space_group_name_H-M   'P 1'
#
loop_
_entity.id
_entity.type
_entity.pdbx_description
1 polymer ?
#
loop_
_entity_poly.entity_id
_entity_poly.type
_entity_poly.pdbx_seq_one_letter_code
_entity_poly.pdbx_strand_id
1 'polypeptide(L)'
;MKSIWSERKSRAYIARYHKKGVNKDLALRVYTTRLLGRDPALVLHGGGNTSVKTQVNDRMGNRVDVLCVKGSGWDMGDIEPEGLPAVRLDAILDLKTLDALSDEDMVNAQRCALLDATSPNPSVETLLHAFLPHKFVDHTHSTAILSVSDQKN
;
A
#
# COMPACT_ATOMS: atom_id res chain seq x y z
N MET A 1 -15.64 15.77 -9.35
CA MET A 1 -15.06 15.57 -8.00
C MET A 1 -14.13 16.75 -7.71
N LYS A 2 -14.22 17.37 -6.52
CA LYS A 2 -13.26 18.40 -6.12
C LYS A 2 -12.11 17.74 -5.36
N SER A 3 -10.87 18.16 -5.61
CA SER A 3 -9.73 17.69 -4.83
C SER A 3 -9.88 18.06 -3.35
N ILE A 4 -9.73 17.06 -2.48
CA ILE A 4 -9.73 17.23 -1.01
C ILE A 4 -8.31 17.27 -0.44
N TRP A 5 -7.29 17.31 -1.30
CA TRP A 5 -5.90 17.52 -0.92
C TRP A 5 -5.72 18.84 -0.16
N SER A 6 -4.91 18.82 0.87
CA SER A 6 -4.53 20.00 1.63
C SER A 6 -3.04 19.97 1.94
N GLU A 7 -2.32 20.95 1.40
CA GLU A 7 -0.88 21.10 1.63
C GLU A 7 -0.56 21.26 3.13
N ARG A 8 -1.38 22.01 3.87
CA ARG A 8 -1.23 22.15 5.32
C ARG A 8 -1.37 20.82 6.05
N LYS A 9 -2.36 20.00 5.67
CA LYS A 9 -2.57 18.67 6.28
C LYS A 9 -1.45 17.71 5.91
N SER A 10 -0.98 17.69 4.65
CA SER A 10 0.11 16.82 4.23
C SER A 10 1.40 17.09 5.02
N ARG A 11 1.74 18.39 5.21
CA ARG A 11 2.89 18.79 6.04
C ARG A 11 2.72 18.38 7.51
N ALA A 12 1.51 18.48 8.06
CA ALA A 12 1.22 18.05 9.43
C ALA A 12 1.41 16.52 9.60
N TYR A 13 0.98 15.71 8.62
CA TYR A 13 1.21 14.26 8.61
C TYR A 13 2.71 13.94 8.56
N ILE A 14 3.46 14.58 7.66
CA ILE A 14 4.92 14.41 7.58
C ILE A 14 5.58 14.74 8.92
N ALA A 15 5.26 15.90 9.51
CA ALA A 15 5.86 16.31 10.78
C ALA A 15 5.49 15.37 11.93
N ARG A 16 4.23 14.89 11.98
CA ARG A 16 3.75 13.94 12.98
C ARG A 16 4.55 12.64 12.94
N TYR A 17 4.66 12.04 11.74
CA TYR A 17 5.26 10.71 11.60
C TYR A 17 6.79 10.75 11.55
N HIS A 18 7.39 11.84 11.11
CA HIS A 18 8.84 12.03 11.20
C HIS A 18 9.38 11.89 12.63
N LYS A 19 8.63 12.37 13.62
CA LYS A 19 8.95 12.19 15.05
C LYS A 19 8.96 10.73 15.49
N LYS A 20 8.32 9.84 14.74
CA LYS A 20 8.27 8.39 14.95
C LYS A 20 9.26 7.61 14.05
N GLY A 21 10.16 8.31 13.33
CA GLY A 21 11.11 7.69 12.42
C GLY A 21 10.55 7.28 11.07
N VAL A 22 9.30 7.64 10.75
CA VAL A 22 8.66 7.33 9.46
C VAL A 22 9.15 8.31 8.40
N ASN A 23 9.53 7.79 7.22
CA ASN A 23 9.97 8.62 6.12
C ASN A 23 8.82 9.43 5.52
N LYS A 24 9.16 10.49 4.76
CA LYS A 24 8.22 11.42 4.14
C LYS A 24 7.22 10.72 3.21
N ASP A 25 7.68 9.76 2.42
CA ASP A 25 6.85 9.10 1.41
C ASP A 25 5.75 8.27 2.06
N LEU A 26 6.11 7.48 3.09
CA LEU A 26 5.15 6.68 3.85
C LEU A 26 4.17 7.58 4.63
N ALA A 27 4.64 8.68 5.22
CA ALA A 27 3.78 9.65 5.89
C ALA A 27 2.74 10.27 4.93
N LEU A 28 3.16 10.62 3.70
CA LEU A 28 2.27 11.09 2.64
C LEU A 28 1.30 9.98 2.20
N ARG A 29 1.77 8.74 2.09
CA ARG A 29 0.93 7.60 1.73
C ARG A 29 -0.19 7.40 2.74
N VAL A 30 0.10 7.42 4.04
CA VAL A 30 -0.93 7.37 5.09
C VAL A 30 -1.97 8.48 4.91
N TYR A 31 -1.52 9.72 4.65
CA TYR A 31 -2.45 10.84 4.43
C TYR A 31 -3.37 10.60 3.23
N THR A 32 -2.82 10.23 2.07
CA THR A 32 -3.61 10.03 0.86
C THR A 32 -4.51 8.79 0.94
N THR A 33 -4.06 7.71 1.58
CA THR A 33 -4.87 6.53 1.84
C THR A 33 -6.12 6.88 2.65
N ARG A 34 -5.96 7.68 3.70
CA ARG A 34 -7.10 8.15 4.52
C ARG A 34 -8.05 9.07 3.76
N LEU A 35 -7.57 9.84 2.79
CA LEU A 35 -8.46 10.64 1.93
C LEU A 35 -9.37 9.74 1.09
N LEU A 36 -8.82 8.67 0.52
CA LEU A 36 -9.57 7.70 -0.29
C LEU A 36 -10.51 6.87 0.59
N GLY A 37 -10.00 6.31 1.68
CA GLY A 37 -10.76 5.42 2.56
C GLY A 37 -11.93 6.07 3.28
N ARG A 38 -11.98 7.41 3.33
CA ARG A 38 -13.08 8.18 3.92
C ARG A 38 -14.15 8.59 2.91
N ASP A 39 -13.97 8.27 1.65
CA ASP A 39 -14.96 8.52 0.60
C ASP A 39 -15.72 7.21 0.31
N PRO A 40 -16.98 7.06 0.79
CA PRO A 40 -17.74 5.83 0.60
C PRO A 40 -18.12 5.58 -0.87
N ALA A 41 -17.96 6.56 -1.75
CA ALA A 41 -18.12 6.35 -3.19
C ALA A 41 -16.92 5.62 -3.81
N LEU A 42 -15.77 5.59 -3.13
CA LEU A 42 -14.53 4.98 -3.60
C LEU A 42 -14.17 3.71 -2.84
N VAL A 43 -14.44 3.67 -1.52
CA VAL A 43 -14.01 2.57 -0.65
C VAL A 43 -15.09 2.27 0.39
N LEU A 44 -15.43 0.99 0.53
CA LEU A 44 -16.34 0.49 1.57
C LEU A 44 -15.72 -0.70 2.30
N HIS A 45 -15.94 -0.78 3.61
CA HIS A 45 -15.68 -1.97 4.44
C HIS A 45 -14.28 -2.60 4.27
N GLY A 46 -13.24 -1.78 4.28
CA GLY A 46 -11.86 -2.27 4.15
C GLY A 46 -11.44 -2.64 2.72
N GLY A 47 -12.30 -2.42 1.73
CA GLY A 47 -11.97 -2.62 0.32
C GLY A 47 -10.89 -1.67 -0.18
N GLY A 48 -10.33 -1.96 -1.36
CA GLY A 48 -9.24 -1.21 -1.94
C GLY A 48 -7.92 -1.33 -1.18
N ASN A 49 -6.87 -0.83 -1.78
CA ASN A 49 -5.56 -0.70 -1.13
C ASN A 49 -4.70 0.36 -1.82
N THR A 50 -3.62 0.70 -1.18
CA THR A 50 -2.70 1.73 -1.65
C THR A 50 -1.28 1.33 -1.33
N SER A 51 -0.34 1.85 -2.11
CA SER A 51 1.08 1.61 -1.85
C SER A 51 1.96 2.80 -2.19
N VAL A 52 3.19 2.75 -1.71
CA VAL A 52 4.27 3.65 -2.10
C VAL A 52 5.59 2.89 -2.21
N LYS A 53 6.30 3.13 -3.31
CA LYS A 53 7.69 2.70 -3.49
C LYS A 53 8.60 3.75 -2.86
N THR A 54 9.47 3.31 -1.94
CA THR A 54 10.37 4.21 -1.21
C THR A 54 11.62 3.45 -0.75
N GLN A 55 12.49 4.14 -0.03
CA GLN A 55 13.69 3.54 0.54
C GLN A 55 13.65 3.63 2.05
N VAL A 56 14.09 2.56 2.70
CA VAL A 56 14.26 2.49 4.14
C VAL A 56 15.61 1.84 4.48
N ASN A 57 16.05 1.99 5.72
CA ASN A 57 17.20 1.23 6.20
C ASN A 57 16.71 -0.11 6.78
N ASP A 58 17.39 -1.18 6.42
CA ASP A 58 17.19 -2.48 7.06
C ASP A 58 17.82 -2.51 8.47
N ARG A 59 17.73 -3.65 9.18
CA ARG A 59 18.29 -3.81 10.52
C ARG A 59 19.82 -3.71 10.57
N MET A 60 20.49 -3.91 9.42
CA MET A 60 21.94 -3.78 9.29
C MET A 60 22.37 -2.34 8.91
N GLY A 61 21.40 -1.43 8.72
CA GLY A 61 21.65 -0.06 8.28
C GLY A 61 21.79 0.10 6.76
N ASN A 62 21.62 -0.97 5.98
CA ASN A 62 21.69 -0.88 4.53
C ASN A 62 20.43 -0.24 3.97
N ARG A 63 20.60 0.60 2.96
CA ARG A 63 19.48 1.21 2.25
C ARG A 63 18.85 0.21 1.29
N VAL A 64 17.53 0.01 1.42
CA VAL A 64 16.76 -1.01 0.69
C VAL A 64 15.57 -0.35 0.01
N ASP A 65 15.35 -0.67 -1.27
CA ASP A 65 14.13 -0.31 -1.97
C ASP A 65 12.97 -1.19 -1.51
N VAL A 66 11.87 -0.56 -1.13
CA VAL A 66 10.69 -1.26 -0.61
C VAL A 66 9.41 -0.77 -1.26
N LEU A 67 8.43 -1.66 -1.29
CA LEU A 67 7.03 -1.33 -1.48
C LEU A 67 6.36 -1.35 -0.10
N CYS A 68 5.89 -0.19 0.37
CA CYS A 68 4.97 -0.14 1.50
C CYS A 68 3.55 -0.23 0.95
N VAL A 69 2.86 -1.33 1.24
CA VAL A 69 1.51 -1.63 0.71
C VAL A 69 0.55 -1.90 1.86
N LYS A 70 -0.73 -1.52 1.71
CA LYS A 70 -1.75 -1.79 2.72
C LYS A 70 -1.79 -3.27 3.10
N GLY A 71 -1.70 -3.53 4.38
CA GLY A 71 -1.81 -4.87 4.95
C GLY A 71 -3.26 -5.37 5.00
N SER A 72 -3.41 -6.69 4.99
CA SER A 72 -4.70 -7.36 5.16
C SER A 72 -5.32 -6.99 6.51
N GLY A 73 -6.63 -6.74 6.53
CA GLY A 73 -7.39 -6.44 7.75
C GLY A 73 -7.35 -4.98 8.21
N TRP A 74 -6.60 -4.11 7.55
CA TRP A 74 -6.58 -2.67 7.85
C TRP A 74 -7.63 -1.90 7.03
N ASP A 75 -8.30 -0.96 7.69
CA ASP A 75 -9.17 -0.01 7.00
C ASP A 75 -8.36 1.18 6.46
N MET A 76 -8.68 1.64 5.24
CA MET A 76 -8.00 2.77 4.63
C MET A 76 -8.33 4.10 5.32
N GLY A 77 -9.51 4.22 5.92
CA GLY A 77 -10.01 5.47 6.50
C GLY A 77 -9.28 5.92 7.76
N ASP A 78 -8.66 4.99 8.49
CA ASP A 78 -7.95 5.25 9.75
C ASP A 78 -6.53 4.64 9.80
N ILE A 79 -6.05 4.09 8.69
CA ILE A 79 -4.74 3.43 8.58
C ILE A 79 -3.62 4.26 9.21
N GLU A 80 -2.73 3.59 9.93
CA GLU A 80 -1.47 4.14 10.46
C GLU A 80 -0.28 3.56 9.67
N PRO A 81 0.96 4.08 9.82
CA PRO A 81 2.13 3.54 9.12
C PRO A 81 2.33 2.04 9.30
N GLU A 82 1.99 1.51 10.46
CA GLU A 82 2.08 0.08 10.80
C GLU A 82 1.15 -0.79 9.94
N GLY A 83 0.09 -0.21 9.41
CA GLY A 83 -0.84 -0.86 8.47
C GLY A 83 -0.33 -0.90 7.02
N LEU A 84 0.85 -0.38 6.76
CA LEU A 84 1.51 -0.37 5.45
C LEU A 84 2.86 -1.12 5.53
N PRO A 85 2.83 -2.47 5.71
CA PRO A 85 4.05 -3.27 5.79
C PRO A 85 4.97 -3.03 4.59
N ALA A 86 6.27 -3.04 4.86
CA ALA A 86 7.31 -2.89 3.85
C ALA A 86 7.78 -4.26 3.37
N VAL A 87 7.65 -4.53 2.07
CA VAL A 87 8.23 -5.69 1.40
C VAL A 87 9.43 -5.24 0.55
N ARG A 88 10.46 -6.08 0.44
CA ARG A 88 11.60 -5.85 -0.46
C ARG A 88 11.09 -5.81 -1.89
N LEU A 89 11.33 -4.69 -2.57
CA LEU A 89 10.79 -4.47 -3.91
C LEU A 89 11.45 -5.38 -4.94
N ASP A 90 12.74 -5.61 -4.84
CA ASP A 90 13.52 -6.51 -5.70
C ASP A 90 12.95 -7.94 -5.65
N ALA A 91 12.78 -8.50 -4.45
CA ALA A 91 12.23 -9.85 -4.25
C ALA A 91 10.83 -10.02 -4.84
N ILE A 92 9.99 -8.99 -4.79
CA ILE A 92 8.67 -9.03 -5.42
C ILE A 92 8.75 -8.89 -6.94
N LEU A 93 9.65 -8.04 -7.45
CA LEU A 93 9.82 -7.85 -8.89
C LEU A 93 10.38 -9.11 -9.57
N ASP A 94 11.21 -9.90 -8.89
CA ASP A 94 11.76 -11.15 -9.41
C ASP A 94 10.65 -12.17 -9.72
N LEU A 95 9.52 -12.12 -9.01
CA LEU A 95 8.36 -12.99 -9.30
C LEU A 95 7.76 -12.75 -10.69
N LYS A 96 8.02 -11.60 -11.32
CA LYS A 96 7.58 -11.29 -12.67
C LYS A 96 8.21 -12.21 -13.73
N THR A 97 9.29 -12.86 -13.41
CA THR A 97 10.00 -13.80 -14.32
C THR A 97 9.36 -15.18 -14.38
N LEU A 98 8.41 -15.48 -13.48
CA LEU A 98 7.71 -16.75 -13.42
C LEU A 98 6.55 -16.79 -14.41
N ASP A 99 6.38 -17.91 -15.11
CA ASP A 99 5.25 -18.12 -16.03
C ASP A 99 3.91 -18.28 -15.29
N ALA A 100 3.95 -18.86 -14.09
CA ALA A 100 2.79 -19.06 -13.23
C ALA A 100 3.22 -19.10 -11.76
N LEU A 101 2.30 -18.74 -10.86
CA LEU A 101 2.49 -18.80 -9.42
C LEU A 101 1.15 -19.16 -8.77
N SER A 102 1.13 -20.13 -7.86
CA SER A 102 -0.07 -20.44 -7.08
C SER A 102 -0.36 -19.33 -6.08
N ASP A 103 -1.61 -19.24 -5.61
CA ASP A 103 -1.99 -18.25 -4.59
C ASP A 103 -1.22 -18.48 -3.28
N GLU A 104 -1.01 -19.74 -2.88
CA GLU A 104 -0.25 -20.09 -1.69
C GLU A 104 1.21 -19.65 -1.81
N ASP A 105 1.85 -19.93 -2.95
CA ASP A 105 3.24 -19.54 -3.19
C ASP A 105 3.39 -18.02 -3.29
N MET A 106 2.43 -17.34 -3.89
CA MET A 106 2.38 -15.87 -3.95
C MET A 106 2.33 -15.27 -2.54
N VAL A 107 1.42 -15.73 -1.70
CA VAL A 107 1.30 -15.27 -0.31
C VAL A 107 2.57 -15.56 0.47
N ASN A 108 3.14 -16.75 0.31
CA ASN A 108 4.39 -17.12 0.96
C ASN A 108 5.56 -16.23 0.52
N ALA A 109 5.72 -16.01 -0.79
CA ALA A 109 6.76 -15.14 -1.34
C ALA A 109 6.65 -13.69 -0.80
N GLN A 110 5.43 -13.14 -0.75
CA GLN A 110 5.19 -11.82 -0.18
C GLN A 110 5.58 -11.75 1.30
N ARG A 111 5.27 -12.78 2.09
CA ARG A 111 5.63 -12.85 3.51
C ARG A 111 7.14 -12.99 3.72
N CYS A 112 7.80 -13.78 2.88
CA CYS A 112 9.27 -13.91 2.90
C CYS A 112 9.98 -12.60 2.52
N ALA A 113 9.33 -11.74 1.73
CA ALA A 113 9.86 -10.44 1.35
C ALA A 113 9.66 -9.33 2.41
N LEU A 114 8.92 -9.58 3.50
CA LEU A 114 8.73 -8.60 4.57
C LEU A 114 10.08 -8.22 5.21
N LEU A 115 10.30 -6.92 5.44
CA LEU A 115 11.45 -6.45 6.21
C LEU A 115 11.31 -6.74 7.70
N ASP A 116 10.09 -6.80 8.20
CA ASP A 116 9.76 -7.16 9.57
C ASP A 116 8.68 -8.25 9.57
N ALA A 117 9.06 -9.45 9.99
CA ALA A 117 8.18 -10.62 10.02
C ALA A 117 6.99 -10.47 11.00
N THR A 118 7.03 -9.48 11.89
CA THR A 118 5.92 -9.17 12.82
C THR A 118 4.87 -8.23 12.21
N SER A 119 5.17 -7.69 11.02
CA SER A 119 4.23 -6.83 10.28
C SER A 119 2.98 -7.60 9.82
N PRO A 120 1.85 -6.90 9.59
CA PRO A 120 0.69 -7.50 8.96
C PRO A 120 1.04 -8.15 7.62
N ASN A 121 0.28 -9.17 7.22
CA ASN A 121 0.43 -9.74 5.88
C ASN A 121 0.18 -8.65 4.83
N PRO A 122 1.03 -8.52 3.81
CA PRO A 122 0.78 -7.62 2.69
C PRO A 122 -0.54 -7.98 1.99
N SER A 123 -1.16 -7.02 1.30
CA SER A 123 -2.32 -7.30 0.44
C SER A 123 -1.98 -8.36 -0.60
N VAL A 124 -2.93 -9.22 -0.94
CA VAL A 124 -2.79 -10.19 -2.05
C VAL A 124 -2.48 -9.50 -3.38
N GLU A 125 -2.82 -8.21 -3.52
CA GLU A 125 -2.56 -7.40 -4.72
C GLU A 125 -1.17 -6.74 -4.74
N THR A 126 -0.29 -7.12 -3.82
CA THR A 126 1.08 -6.58 -3.71
C THR A 126 1.85 -6.67 -5.03
N LEU A 127 1.68 -7.77 -5.80
CA LEU A 127 2.33 -7.94 -7.09
C LEU A 127 1.86 -6.89 -8.10
N LEU A 128 0.56 -6.65 -8.18
CA LEU A 128 -0.01 -5.60 -9.04
C LEU A 128 0.63 -4.24 -8.73
N HIS A 129 0.69 -3.88 -7.45
CA HIS A 129 1.29 -2.62 -7.00
C HIS A 129 2.80 -2.54 -7.29
N ALA A 130 3.52 -3.65 -7.17
CA ALA A 130 4.96 -3.70 -7.45
C ALA A 130 5.24 -3.53 -8.95
N PHE A 131 4.47 -4.21 -9.80
CA PHE A 131 4.70 -4.27 -11.25
C PHE A 131 4.33 -2.99 -11.98
N LEU A 132 3.42 -2.19 -11.46
CA LEU A 132 3.13 -0.85 -11.98
C LEU A 132 4.35 0.07 -11.75
N PRO A 133 4.78 0.87 -12.75
CA PRO A 133 6.03 1.64 -12.66
C PRO A 133 5.93 2.87 -11.75
N HIS A 134 4.74 3.20 -11.26
CA HIS A 134 4.49 4.42 -10.51
C HIS A 134 4.92 4.30 -9.04
N LYS A 135 5.42 5.43 -8.48
CA LYS A 135 5.84 5.52 -7.07
C LYS A 135 4.67 5.34 -6.11
N PHE A 136 3.52 5.96 -6.39
CA PHE A 136 2.28 5.84 -5.64
C PHE A 136 1.25 5.11 -6.50
N VAL A 137 0.63 4.09 -5.93
CA VAL A 137 -0.42 3.31 -6.60
C VAL A 137 -1.65 3.28 -5.69
N ASP A 138 -2.81 3.55 -6.28
CA ASP A 138 -4.10 3.56 -5.61
C ASP A 138 -5.03 2.57 -6.31
N HIS A 139 -5.66 1.69 -5.52
CA HIS A 139 -6.72 0.79 -5.94
C HIS A 139 -7.97 1.08 -5.12
N THR A 140 -9.08 1.33 -5.78
CA THR A 140 -10.37 1.64 -5.17
C THR A 140 -11.46 0.75 -5.75
N HIS A 141 -12.49 0.52 -4.95
CA HIS A 141 -13.72 -0.16 -5.36
C HIS A 141 -14.83 0.89 -5.56
N SER A 142 -14.70 1.71 -6.60
CA SER A 142 -15.70 2.74 -6.90
C SER A 142 -17.08 2.12 -7.11
N THR A 143 -18.06 2.48 -6.27
CA THR A 143 -19.43 1.98 -6.35
C THR A 143 -20.04 2.18 -7.74
N ALA A 144 -19.76 3.32 -8.37
CA ALA A 144 -20.26 3.61 -9.72
C ALA A 144 -19.66 2.67 -10.78
N ILE A 145 -18.37 2.32 -10.65
CA ILE A 145 -17.70 1.37 -11.58
C ILE A 145 -18.23 -0.04 -11.34
N LEU A 146 -18.24 -0.49 -10.08
CA LEU A 146 -18.73 -1.84 -9.74
C LEU A 146 -20.18 -2.06 -10.17
N SER A 147 -21.04 -1.05 -10.03
CA SER A 147 -22.43 -1.16 -10.46
C SER A 147 -22.61 -1.37 -11.97
N VAL A 148 -21.60 -1.09 -12.77
CA VAL A 148 -21.60 -1.34 -14.22
C VAL A 148 -20.84 -2.62 -14.58
N SER A 149 -19.67 -2.85 -13.94
CA SER A 149 -18.80 -4.00 -14.27
C SER A 149 -19.34 -5.34 -13.78
N ASP A 150 -20.08 -5.34 -12.67
CA ASP A 150 -20.56 -6.56 -12.02
C ASP A 150 -21.98 -6.98 -12.46
N GLN A 151 -22.48 -6.41 -13.57
CA GLN A 151 -23.76 -6.83 -14.16
C GLN A 151 -23.61 -8.18 -14.85
N LYS A 152 -24.64 -9.02 -14.71
CA LYS A 152 -24.75 -10.23 -15.51
C LYS A 152 -24.99 -9.84 -16.99
N ASN A 153 -24.19 -10.38 -17.90
CA ASN A 153 -24.44 -10.32 -19.33
C ASN A 153 -25.68 -11.13 -19.71
#